data_30390d83c11ff674d5db8ea936335680
#
_entry.id   30390d83c11ff674d5db8ea936335680
#
_cell.length_a   1.000
_cell.length_b   1.000
_cell.length_c   1.000
_cell.angle_alpha   90.00
_cell.angle_beta   90.00
_cell.angle_gamma   90.00
#
_symmetry.space_group_name_H-M   'P 1'
#
loop_
_entity.id
_entity.type
_entity.pdbx_description
1 polymer ?
#
loop_
_entity_poly.entity_id
_entity_poly.type
_entity_poly.pdbx_seq_one_letter_code
_entity_poly.pdbx_strand_id
1 'polypeptide(L)'
;MRDQFQSFGVEGVNLSVCFSAKPDYFSGVRSFAEPAVRFYNKCTLEPFSVEETTEYVRAVFGSASLDYQQLAEWLQRKTLGHPYFLAFISRELWSHYRAHQFTDAGNLWPVVSSRLEQGKFNADLAQLSEREVALLRAVAHADQTEFTPAPFAQKFPHQYFKRLAKTGLLTRTGRGRYKLYHPLFREFLRQTK
;
A
#
# COMPACT_ATOMS: atom_id res chain seq x y z
N MET A 1 17.38 -9.89 25.12
CA MET A 1 15.99 -9.44 24.92
C MET A 1 14.95 -10.48 25.35
N ARG A 2 14.99 -11.73 24.85
CA ARG A 2 14.04 -12.80 25.24
C ARG A 2 14.01 -13.02 26.76
N ASP A 3 15.19 -13.19 27.37
CA ASP A 3 15.31 -13.47 28.81
C ASP A 3 14.84 -12.31 29.68
N GLN A 4 14.96 -11.07 29.20
CA GLN A 4 14.42 -9.87 29.87
C GLN A 4 12.90 -9.86 29.87
N PHE A 5 12.22 -10.26 28.77
CA PHE A 5 10.77 -10.35 28.75
C PHE A 5 10.23 -11.47 29.63
N GLN A 6 10.95 -12.57 29.77
CA GLN A 6 10.59 -13.65 30.69
C GLN A 6 10.69 -13.19 32.14
N SER A 7 11.71 -12.38 32.51
CA SER A 7 11.85 -11.85 33.87
C SER A 7 10.69 -10.92 34.27
N PHE A 8 10.19 -10.07 33.37
CA PHE A 8 9.05 -9.21 33.62
C PHE A 8 7.77 -9.99 33.97
N GLY A 9 7.53 -11.14 33.32
CA GLY A 9 6.41 -12.02 33.69
C GLY A 9 6.52 -12.61 35.09
N VAL A 10 7.73 -12.92 35.55
CA VAL A 10 7.99 -13.41 36.90
C VAL A 10 7.78 -12.30 37.94
N GLU A 11 8.08 -11.07 37.60
CA GLU A 11 7.89 -9.89 38.46
C GLU A 11 6.44 -9.37 38.47
N GLY A 12 5.50 -10.04 37.78
CA GLY A 12 4.09 -9.66 37.71
C GLY A 12 3.80 -8.46 36.81
N VAL A 13 4.74 -8.07 35.95
CA VAL A 13 4.55 -6.97 35.00
C VAL A 13 3.88 -7.51 33.70
N ASN A 14 2.67 -7.06 33.46
CA ASN A 14 1.97 -7.34 32.19
C ASN A 14 2.51 -6.47 31.06
N LEU A 15 3.43 -7.03 30.26
CA LEU A 15 4.04 -6.34 29.12
C LEU A 15 3.66 -7.04 27.83
N SER A 16 3.10 -6.29 26.89
CA SER A 16 2.86 -6.75 25.53
C SER A 16 3.73 -5.95 24.55
N VAL A 17 4.41 -6.66 23.63
CA VAL A 17 5.24 -6.04 22.61
C VAL A 17 4.68 -6.39 21.25
N CYS A 18 4.39 -5.36 20.45
CA CYS A 18 3.91 -5.50 19.07
C CYS A 18 4.98 -4.99 18.12
N PHE A 19 5.28 -5.80 17.10
CA PHE A 19 6.18 -5.42 16.01
C PHE A 19 5.42 -5.37 14.71
N SER A 20 5.57 -4.30 13.96
CA SER A 20 5.04 -4.14 12.61
C SER A 20 6.18 -4.26 11.59
N ALA A 21 5.99 -5.09 10.57
CA ALA A 21 6.98 -5.30 9.52
C ALA A 21 6.31 -5.73 8.21
N LYS A 22 7.02 -5.56 7.08
CA LYS A 22 6.60 -6.13 5.80
C LYS A 22 6.56 -7.67 5.89
N PRO A 23 5.65 -8.34 5.14
CA PRO A 23 5.51 -9.81 5.20
C PRO A 23 6.82 -10.59 4.99
N ASP A 24 7.69 -10.10 4.09
CA ASP A 24 8.98 -10.74 3.78
C ASP A 24 9.99 -10.67 4.93
N TYR A 25 9.83 -9.72 5.86
CA TYR A 25 10.71 -9.61 7.01
C TYR A 25 10.64 -10.83 7.91
N PHE A 26 9.43 -11.36 8.17
CA PHE A 26 9.24 -12.54 9.00
C PHE A 26 9.80 -13.81 8.38
N SER A 27 9.81 -13.93 7.05
CA SER A 27 10.45 -15.05 6.37
C SER A 27 11.98 -15.01 6.52
N GLY A 28 12.56 -13.81 6.50
CA GLY A 28 13.99 -13.61 6.78
C GLY A 28 14.35 -13.91 8.23
N VAL A 29 13.56 -13.44 9.20
CA VAL A 29 13.79 -13.72 10.64
C VAL A 29 13.69 -15.20 10.97
N ARG A 30 12.79 -15.94 10.32
CA ARG A 30 12.69 -17.40 10.49
C ARG A 30 14.00 -18.12 10.20
N SER A 31 14.82 -17.64 9.28
CA SER A 31 16.06 -18.31 8.89
C SER A 31 17.14 -18.27 9.97
N PHE A 32 17.12 -17.31 10.91
CA PHE A 32 18.12 -17.22 11.99
C PHE A 32 17.56 -17.26 13.40
N ALA A 33 16.26 -17.10 13.58
CA ALA A 33 15.63 -17.02 14.90
C ALA A 33 14.29 -17.76 14.95
N GLU A 34 14.22 -18.94 14.34
CA GLU A 34 13.02 -19.77 14.30
C GLU A 34 12.39 -19.98 15.70
N PRO A 35 13.15 -20.23 16.78
CA PRO A 35 12.58 -20.37 18.11
C PRO A 35 11.91 -19.08 18.60
N ALA A 36 12.46 -17.91 18.28
CA ALA A 36 11.89 -16.63 18.70
C ALA A 36 10.56 -16.33 17.99
N VAL A 37 10.43 -16.69 16.72
CA VAL A 37 9.20 -16.44 15.94
C VAL A 37 8.01 -17.24 16.45
N ARG A 38 8.23 -18.41 17.08
CA ARG A 38 7.16 -19.25 17.64
C ARG A 38 6.43 -18.63 18.83
N PHE A 39 7.02 -17.63 19.47
CA PHE A 39 6.41 -16.94 20.62
C PHE A 39 5.53 -15.75 20.23
N TYR A 40 5.53 -15.35 18.95
CA TYR A 40 4.74 -14.23 18.49
C TYR A 40 3.51 -14.70 17.71
N ASN A 41 2.37 -14.16 18.07
CA ASN A 41 1.17 -14.30 17.24
C ASN A 41 1.31 -13.41 16.01
N LYS A 42 1.26 -14.02 14.83
CA LYS A 42 1.32 -13.30 13.58
C LYS A 42 -0.10 -12.85 13.19
N CYS A 43 -0.31 -11.55 13.11
CA CYS A 43 -1.50 -10.97 12.52
C CYS A 43 -1.12 -10.39 11.15
N THR A 44 -1.84 -10.79 10.10
CA THR A 44 -1.70 -10.21 8.78
C THR A 44 -2.77 -9.12 8.63
N LEU A 45 -2.34 -7.90 8.29
CA LEU A 45 -3.27 -6.81 8.01
C LEU A 45 -3.63 -6.87 6.54
N GLU A 46 -4.90 -7.10 6.28
CA GLU A 46 -5.48 -7.08 4.93
C GLU A 46 -5.98 -5.66 4.58
N PRO A 47 -6.19 -5.35 3.30
CA PRO A 47 -6.90 -4.14 2.91
C PRO A 47 -8.28 -4.08 3.56
N PHE A 48 -8.77 -2.87 3.83
CA PHE A 48 -10.10 -2.66 4.39
C PHE A 48 -11.19 -3.25 3.48
N SER A 49 -12.15 -3.94 4.07
CA SER A 49 -13.36 -4.37 3.39
C SER A 49 -14.24 -3.16 3.04
N VAL A 50 -15.33 -3.39 2.31
CA VAL A 50 -16.31 -2.35 2.01
C VAL A 50 -16.97 -1.83 3.29
N GLU A 51 -17.28 -2.73 4.22
CA GLU A 51 -17.88 -2.42 5.52
C GLU A 51 -16.94 -1.57 6.37
N GLU A 52 -15.68 -2.00 6.52
CA GLU A 52 -14.65 -1.25 7.25
C GLU A 52 -14.36 0.11 6.62
N THR A 53 -14.38 0.21 5.28
CA THR A 53 -14.26 1.48 4.58
C THR A 53 -15.46 2.39 4.87
N THR A 54 -16.66 1.84 4.96
CA THR A 54 -17.88 2.59 5.31
C THR A 54 -17.82 3.11 6.75
N GLU A 55 -17.39 2.29 7.69
CA GLU A 55 -17.17 2.71 9.09
C GLU A 55 -16.11 3.81 9.19
N TYR A 56 -15.00 3.65 8.47
CA TYR A 56 -13.95 4.67 8.39
C TYR A 56 -14.49 6.01 7.85
N VAL A 57 -15.26 5.98 6.76
CA VAL A 57 -15.88 7.18 6.18
C VAL A 57 -16.82 7.86 7.17
N ARG A 58 -17.64 7.11 7.88
CA ARG A 58 -18.50 7.65 8.94
C ARG A 58 -17.70 8.32 10.05
N ALA A 59 -16.60 7.69 10.47
CA ALA A 59 -15.75 8.25 11.52
C ALA A 59 -15.05 9.54 11.08
N VAL A 60 -14.59 9.63 9.83
CA VAL A 60 -13.87 10.80 9.31
C VAL A 60 -14.80 11.94 8.92
N PHE A 61 -15.94 11.63 8.29
CA PHE A 61 -16.87 12.60 7.69
C PHE A 61 -18.16 12.77 8.49
N GLY A 62 -18.29 12.20 9.68
CA GLY A 62 -19.54 12.10 10.43
C GLY A 62 -20.24 13.43 10.78
N SER A 63 -19.55 14.57 10.63
CA SER A 63 -20.14 15.90 10.76
C SER A 63 -20.52 16.53 9.42
N ALA A 64 -20.27 15.84 8.30
CA ALA A 64 -20.54 16.36 6.96
C ALA A 64 -21.93 15.93 6.46
N SER A 65 -22.59 16.80 5.70
CA SER A 65 -23.83 16.46 5.00
C SER A 65 -23.52 15.76 3.67
N LEU A 66 -23.04 14.50 3.75
CA LEU A 66 -22.63 13.71 2.61
C LEU A 66 -23.34 12.34 2.62
N ASP A 67 -23.53 11.76 1.45
CA ASP A 67 -23.89 10.34 1.33
C ASP A 67 -22.66 9.48 1.61
N TYR A 68 -22.58 8.95 2.84
CA TYR A 68 -21.44 8.13 3.29
C TYR A 68 -21.31 6.82 2.53
N GLN A 69 -22.43 6.24 2.11
CA GLN A 69 -22.41 4.98 1.37
C GLN A 69 -21.78 5.19 -0.01
N GLN A 70 -22.26 6.20 -0.73
CA GLN A 70 -21.72 6.56 -2.05
C GLN A 70 -20.24 6.93 -1.96
N LEU A 71 -19.84 7.70 -0.95
CA LEU A 71 -18.45 8.09 -0.73
C LEU A 71 -17.57 6.88 -0.40
N ALA A 72 -18.04 5.98 0.46
CA ALA A 72 -17.31 4.77 0.82
C ALA A 72 -17.10 3.84 -0.38
N GLU A 73 -18.13 3.61 -1.18
CA GLU A 73 -18.03 2.82 -2.40
C GLU A 73 -17.06 3.43 -3.42
N TRP A 74 -17.09 4.75 -3.58
CA TRP A 74 -16.17 5.47 -4.45
C TRP A 74 -14.72 5.32 -3.95
N LEU A 75 -14.47 5.54 -2.66
CA LEU A 75 -13.17 5.36 -2.04
C LEU A 75 -12.69 3.92 -2.15
N GLN A 76 -13.55 2.94 -1.91
CA GLN A 76 -13.21 1.52 -2.05
C GLN A 76 -12.77 1.19 -3.47
N ARG A 77 -13.49 1.65 -4.49
CA ARG A 77 -13.11 1.44 -5.89
C ARG A 77 -11.76 2.08 -6.24
N LYS A 78 -11.46 3.27 -5.69
CA LYS A 78 -10.18 3.98 -5.94
C LYS A 78 -9.01 3.37 -5.18
N THR A 79 -9.22 2.99 -3.93
CA THR A 79 -8.14 2.58 -3.02
C THR A 79 -7.97 1.08 -2.89
N LEU A 80 -8.97 0.28 -3.32
CA LEU A 80 -9.07 -1.16 -3.05
C LEU A 80 -8.89 -1.47 -1.55
N GLY A 81 -9.35 -0.58 -0.67
CA GLY A 81 -9.21 -0.71 0.77
C GLY A 81 -7.78 -0.50 1.29
N HIS A 82 -6.83 -0.06 0.45
CA HIS A 82 -5.45 0.15 0.89
C HIS A 82 -5.35 1.31 1.89
N PRO A 83 -4.90 1.08 3.15
CA PRO A 83 -5.01 2.07 4.24
C PRO A 83 -4.37 3.41 3.92
N TYR A 84 -3.18 3.40 3.29
CA TYR A 84 -2.48 4.63 2.93
C TYR A 84 -3.28 5.48 1.93
N PHE A 85 -3.78 4.88 0.85
CA PHE A 85 -4.54 5.60 -0.16
C PHE A 85 -5.87 6.07 0.38
N LEU A 86 -6.53 5.24 1.20
CA LEU A 86 -7.77 5.60 1.86
C LEU A 86 -7.58 6.83 2.75
N ALA A 87 -6.57 6.81 3.63
CA ALA A 87 -6.29 7.94 4.51
C ALA A 87 -5.86 9.20 3.76
N PHE A 88 -4.98 9.06 2.74
CA PHE A 88 -4.52 10.19 1.94
C PHE A 88 -5.68 10.87 1.20
N ILE A 89 -6.45 10.10 0.44
CA ILE A 89 -7.55 10.63 -0.37
C ILE A 89 -8.63 11.23 0.54
N SER A 90 -8.98 10.56 1.63
CA SER A 90 -9.97 11.08 2.60
C SER A 90 -9.53 12.40 3.23
N ARG A 91 -8.25 12.54 3.58
CA ARG A 91 -7.70 13.79 4.11
C ARG A 91 -7.82 14.93 3.09
N GLU A 92 -7.48 14.67 1.83
CA GLU A 92 -7.60 15.68 0.77
C GLU A 92 -9.05 16.07 0.54
N LEU A 93 -9.96 15.10 0.45
CA LEU A 93 -11.40 15.35 0.32
C LEU A 93 -11.94 16.14 1.52
N TRP A 94 -11.56 15.78 2.74
CA TRP A 94 -11.99 16.49 3.93
C TRP A 94 -11.51 17.94 3.96
N SER A 95 -10.27 18.19 3.54
CA SER A 95 -9.74 19.55 3.44
C SER A 95 -10.54 20.42 2.46
N HIS A 96 -10.91 19.85 1.30
CA HIS A 96 -11.76 20.52 0.33
C HIS A 96 -13.19 20.71 0.81
N TYR A 97 -13.77 19.70 1.49
CA TYR A 97 -15.11 19.80 2.07
C TYR A 97 -15.20 20.98 3.05
N ARG A 98 -14.25 21.08 3.96
CA ARG A 98 -14.20 22.17 4.94
C ARG A 98 -14.06 23.55 4.30
N ALA A 99 -13.38 23.64 3.18
CA ALA A 99 -13.17 24.90 2.49
C ALA A 99 -14.37 25.30 1.59
N HIS A 100 -15.00 24.33 0.89
CA HIS A 100 -15.90 24.62 -0.23
C HIS A 100 -17.18 23.77 -0.27
N GLN A 101 -17.40 22.88 0.70
CA GLN A 101 -18.61 22.03 0.79
C GLN A 101 -18.93 21.31 -0.53
N PHE A 102 -18.06 20.44 -1.02
CA PHE A 102 -18.34 19.64 -2.22
C PHE A 102 -19.42 18.58 -1.98
N THR A 103 -20.16 18.23 -3.02
CA THR A 103 -21.21 17.17 -2.98
C THR A 103 -20.76 15.87 -3.67
N ASP A 104 -19.76 15.94 -4.55
CA ASP A 104 -19.27 14.80 -5.33
C ASP A 104 -17.73 14.73 -5.29
N ALA A 105 -17.22 13.61 -4.73
CA ALA A 105 -15.80 13.31 -4.66
C ALA A 105 -15.15 13.11 -6.05
N GLY A 106 -15.94 12.68 -7.05
CA GLY A 106 -15.46 12.49 -8.41
C GLY A 106 -14.94 13.76 -9.05
N ASN A 107 -15.58 14.89 -8.77
CA ASN A 107 -15.19 16.20 -9.30
C ASN A 107 -13.85 16.70 -8.74
N LEU A 108 -13.45 16.21 -7.57
CA LEU A 108 -12.18 16.56 -6.95
C LEU A 108 -11.03 15.61 -7.35
N TRP A 109 -11.35 14.51 -8.01
CA TRP A 109 -10.36 13.50 -8.34
C TRP A 109 -9.13 14.03 -9.10
N PRO A 110 -9.25 14.93 -10.11
CA PRO A 110 -8.08 15.46 -10.80
C PRO A 110 -7.10 16.20 -9.86
N VAL A 111 -7.62 16.93 -8.88
CA VAL A 111 -6.79 17.65 -7.91
C VAL A 111 -6.16 16.69 -6.91
N VAL A 112 -6.95 15.74 -6.39
CA VAL A 112 -6.49 14.75 -5.41
C VAL A 112 -5.45 13.82 -6.03
N SER A 113 -5.67 13.34 -7.25
CA SER A 113 -4.72 12.48 -7.96
C SER A 113 -3.40 13.20 -8.23
N SER A 114 -3.44 14.46 -8.68
CA SER A 114 -2.22 15.27 -8.88
C SER A 114 -1.40 15.41 -7.59
N ARG A 115 -2.04 15.65 -6.45
CA ARG A 115 -1.34 15.71 -5.15
C ARG A 115 -0.75 14.36 -4.73
N LEU A 116 -1.47 13.27 -5.00
CA LEU A 116 -0.97 11.92 -4.76
C LEU A 116 0.27 11.60 -5.60
N GLU A 117 0.24 11.99 -6.88
CA GLU A 117 1.36 11.86 -7.81
C GLU A 117 2.59 12.61 -7.30
N GLN A 118 2.42 13.89 -6.96
CA GLN A 118 3.52 14.74 -6.48
C GLN A 118 4.08 14.26 -5.14
N GLY A 119 3.22 13.94 -4.19
CA GLY A 119 3.63 13.60 -2.83
C GLY A 119 4.11 12.17 -2.65
N LYS A 120 3.55 11.20 -3.39
CA LYS A 120 3.85 9.77 -3.19
C LYS A 120 4.60 9.17 -4.36
N PHE A 121 4.02 9.22 -5.56
CA PHE A 121 4.54 8.44 -6.69
C PHE A 121 5.87 9.00 -7.21
N ASN A 122 6.03 10.31 -7.27
CA ASN A 122 7.30 10.92 -7.64
C ASN A 122 8.39 10.60 -6.60
N ALA A 123 8.05 10.59 -5.31
CA ALA A 123 9.00 10.20 -4.25
C ALA A 123 9.40 8.72 -4.36
N ASP A 124 8.47 7.84 -4.72
CA ASP A 124 8.76 6.42 -4.96
C ASP A 124 9.72 6.25 -6.16
N LEU A 125 9.53 7.02 -7.23
CA LEU A 125 10.40 6.96 -8.41
C LEU A 125 11.78 7.61 -8.19
N ALA A 126 11.86 8.67 -7.39
CA ALA A 126 13.11 9.38 -7.15
C ALA A 126 14.24 8.53 -6.52
N GLN A 127 13.87 7.39 -5.91
CA GLN A 127 14.81 6.44 -5.30
C GLN A 127 15.30 5.36 -6.26
N LEU A 128 14.82 5.38 -7.50
CA LEU A 128 15.09 4.34 -8.50
C LEU A 128 16.09 4.83 -9.56
N SER A 129 16.81 3.87 -10.14
CA SER A 129 17.57 4.12 -11.34
C SER A 129 16.66 4.32 -12.55
N GLU A 130 17.13 5.03 -13.57
CA GLU A 130 16.39 5.23 -14.83
C GLU A 130 15.91 3.91 -15.47
N ARG A 131 16.73 2.86 -15.39
CA ARG A 131 16.38 1.52 -15.90
C ARG A 131 15.24 0.87 -15.10
N GLU A 132 15.18 1.09 -13.80
CA GLU A 132 14.08 0.59 -12.97
C GLU A 132 12.78 1.35 -13.25
N VAL A 133 12.85 2.66 -13.43
CA VAL A 133 11.71 3.47 -13.88
C VAL A 133 11.24 3.03 -15.26
N ALA A 134 12.14 2.81 -16.20
CA ALA A 134 11.81 2.31 -17.54
C ALA A 134 11.13 0.93 -17.50
N LEU A 135 11.59 0.03 -16.60
CA LEU A 135 10.92 -1.26 -16.39
C LEU A 135 9.50 -1.08 -15.83
N LEU A 136 9.31 -0.24 -14.81
CA LEU A 136 7.99 0.01 -14.24
C LEU A 136 7.02 0.59 -15.28
N ARG A 137 7.47 1.50 -16.13
CA ARG A 137 6.67 2.03 -17.24
C ARG A 137 6.33 0.94 -18.25
N ALA A 138 7.30 0.12 -18.67
CA ALA A 138 7.05 -0.98 -19.58
C ALA A 138 5.99 -1.96 -19.05
N VAL A 139 6.08 -2.29 -17.75
CA VAL A 139 5.10 -3.13 -17.06
C VAL A 139 3.73 -2.46 -16.95
N ALA A 140 3.69 -1.16 -16.69
CA ALA A 140 2.43 -0.43 -16.59
C ALA A 140 1.66 -0.42 -17.91
N HIS A 141 2.37 -0.34 -19.04
CA HIS A 141 1.77 -0.38 -20.40
C HIS A 141 1.42 -1.78 -20.89
N ALA A 142 1.88 -2.85 -20.21
CA ALA A 142 1.46 -4.21 -20.56
C ALA A 142 -0.05 -4.39 -20.33
N ASP A 143 -0.71 -5.20 -21.17
CA ASP A 143 -2.17 -5.41 -21.08
C ASP A 143 -2.57 -6.17 -19.82
N GLN A 144 -1.70 -7.04 -19.32
CA GLN A 144 -1.96 -7.88 -18.16
C GLN A 144 -1.65 -7.14 -16.87
N THR A 145 -2.53 -7.30 -15.88
CA THR A 145 -2.32 -6.77 -14.53
C THR A 145 -1.21 -7.55 -13.81
N GLU A 146 -1.20 -8.87 -13.97
CA GLU A 146 -0.13 -9.75 -13.50
C GLU A 146 0.75 -10.16 -14.68
N PHE A 147 2.05 -10.18 -14.45
CA PHE A 147 3.02 -10.47 -15.49
C PHE A 147 4.16 -11.34 -14.97
N THR A 148 4.85 -11.99 -15.90
CA THR A 148 6.12 -12.69 -15.64
C THR A 148 7.27 -11.84 -16.18
N PRO A 149 8.52 -12.00 -15.69
CA PRO A 149 9.68 -11.31 -16.23
C PRO A 149 10.03 -11.66 -17.68
N ALA A 150 9.61 -12.84 -18.18
CA ALA A 150 10.04 -13.37 -19.47
C ALA A 150 9.86 -12.39 -20.66
N PRO A 151 8.72 -11.71 -20.85
CA PRO A 151 8.55 -10.76 -21.97
C PRO A 151 9.48 -9.55 -21.89
N PHE A 152 10.00 -9.23 -20.71
CA PHE A 152 10.85 -8.08 -20.46
C PHE A 152 12.34 -8.43 -20.37
N ALA A 153 12.69 -9.75 -20.34
CA ALA A 153 14.02 -10.25 -20.03
C ALA A 153 15.13 -9.77 -20.97
N GLN A 154 14.80 -9.48 -22.24
CA GLN A 154 15.77 -8.96 -23.20
C GLN A 154 16.29 -7.56 -22.86
N LYS A 155 15.42 -6.71 -22.25
CA LYS A 155 15.76 -5.32 -21.89
C LYS A 155 16.12 -5.16 -20.42
N PHE A 156 15.54 -6.00 -19.56
CA PHE A 156 15.62 -5.84 -18.10
C PHE A 156 16.03 -7.14 -17.41
N PRO A 157 17.24 -7.24 -16.87
CA PRO A 157 17.72 -8.38 -16.08
C PRO A 157 16.80 -8.70 -14.90
N HIS A 158 16.69 -9.97 -14.55
CA HIS A 158 15.81 -10.46 -13.49
C HIS A 158 16.06 -9.80 -12.10
N GLN A 159 17.26 -9.32 -11.85
CA GLN A 159 17.61 -8.62 -10.61
C GLN A 159 16.76 -7.35 -10.36
N TYR A 160 16.33 -6.63 -11.42
CA TYR A 160 15.49 -5.46 -11.28
C TYR A 160 14.10 -5.82 -10.71
N PHE A 161 13.51 -6.93 -11.16
CA PHE A 161 12.23 -7.40 -10.61
C PHE A 161 12.34 -7.76 -9.13
N LYS A 162 13.44 -8.44 -8.72
CA LYS A 162 13.69 -8.75 -7.32
C LYS A 162 13.86 -7.50 -6.47
N ARG A 163 14.60 -6.51 -6.98
CA ARG A 163 14.83 -5.25 -6.27
C ARG A 163 13.54 -4.45 -6.13
N LEU A 164 12.77 -4.29 -7.20
CA LEU A 164 11.48 -3.61 -7.17
C LEU A 164 10.45 -4.34 -6.27
N ALA A 165 10.51 -5.66 -6.18
CA ALA A 165 9.71 -6.40 -5.21
C ALA A 165 10.17 -6.15 -3.77
N LYS A 166 11.49 -6.05 -3.52
CA LYS A 166 12.03 -5.73 -2.20
C LYS A 166 11.66 -4.30 -1.76
N THR A 167 11.62 -3.33 -2.68
CA THR A 167 11.15 -1.97 -2.37
C THR A 167 9.64 -1.88 -2.17
N GLY A 168 8.88 -2.91 -2.59
CA GLY A 168 7.42 -2.96 -2.48
C GLY A 168 6.68 -2.32 -3.66
N LEU A 169 7.37 -1.88 -4.72
CA LEU A 169 6.75 -1.33 -5.92
C LEU A 169 6.18 -2.43 -6.84
N LEU A 170 6.74 -3.63 -6.74
CA LEU A 170 6.14 -4.85 -7.28
C LEU A 170 5.72 -5.77 -6.15
N THR A 171 4.54 -6.36 -6.29
CA THR A 171 4.04 -7.39 -5.39
C THR A 171 4.15 -8.75 -6.07
N ARG A 172 4.68 -9.75 -5.36
CA ARG A 172 4.67 -11.13 -5.84
C ARG A 172 3.28 -11.73 -5.63
N THR A 173 2.69 -12.24 -6.71
CA THR A 173 1.38 -12.92 -6.67
C THR A 173 1.50 -14.45 -6.75
N GLY A 174 2.70 -14.94 -7.08
CA GLY A 174 3.00 -16.36 -7.18
C GLY A 174 4.45 -16.63 -7.59
N ARG A 175 4.77 -17.88 -7.90
CA ARG A 175 6.11 -18.25 -8.36
C ARG A 175 6.43 -17.57 -9.71
N GLY A 176 7.34 -16.58 -9.68
CA GLY A 176 7.75 -15.84 -10.87
C GLY A 176 6.70 -14.89 -11.44
N ARG A 177 5.62 -14.61 -10.70
CA ARG A 177 4.59 -13.66 -11.10
C ARG A 177 4.62 -12.42 -10.23
N TYR A 178 4.38 -11.28 -10.88
CA TYR A 178 4.42 -9.97 -10.25
C TYR A 178 3.24 -9.11 -10.72
N LYS A 179 2.86 -8.15 -9.91
CA LYS A 179 1.98 -7.03 -10.28
C LYS A 179 2.52 -5.73 -9.68
N LEU A 180 2.14 -4.60 -10.24
CA LEU A 180 2.34 -3.31 -9.58
C LEU A 180 1.56 -3.28 -8.26
N TYR A 181 2.11 -2.63 -7.25
CA TYR A 181 1.56 -2.67 -5.90
C TYR A 181 0.16 -2.06 -5.80
N HIS A 182 -0.20 -1.12 -6.69
CA HIS A 182 -1.51 -0.53 -6.72
C HIS A 182 -1.92 -0.04 -8.13
N PRO A 183 -3.22 -0.13 -8.52
CA PRO A 183 -3.71 0.37 -9.81
C PRO A 183 -3.47 1.86 -10.01
N LEU A 184 -3.64 2.71 -9.00
CA LEU A 184 -3.37 4.16 -9.10
C LEU A 184 -1.92 4.46 -9.50
N PHE A 185 -0.97 3.66 -9.02
CA PHE A 185 0.42 3.79 -9.44
C PHE A 185 0.62 3.38 -10.91
N ARG A 186 -0.12 2.38 -11.36
CA ARG A 186 -0.13 1.98 -12.77
C ARG A 186 -0.69 3.09 -13.68
N GLU A 187 -1.78 3.71 -13.29
CA GLU A 187 -2.37 4.85 -14.01
C GLU A 187 -1.37 6.00 -14.13
N PHE A 188 -0.72 6.36 -13.03
CA PHE A 188 0.32 7.38 -13.00
C PHE A 188 1.48 7.06 -13.96
N LEU A 189 2.02 5.84 -13.94
CA LEU A 189 3.12 5.43 -14.81
C LEU A 189 2.76 5.45 -16.30
N ARG A 190 1.48 5.28 -16.64
CA ARG A 190 0.98 5.37 -18.02
C ARG A 190 0.86 6.81 -18.52
N GLN A 191 0.63 7.74 -17.63
CA GLN A 191 0.45 9.17 -17.97
C GLN A 191 1.79 9.92 -18.04
N THR A 192 2.80 9.44 -17.32
CA THR A 192 4.12 10.08 -17.25
C THR A 192 5.02 9.60 -18.41
N LYS A 193 5.47 10.55 -19.24
CA LYS A 193 6.41 10.26 -20.35
C LYS A 193 7.83 9.99 -19.85
#